data_e3047f7c418723806fa147323ca8805e
#
_entry.id   e3047f7c418723806fa147323ca8805e
#
_cell.length_a   1.000
_cell.length_b   1.000
_cell.length_c   1.000
_cell.angle_alpha   90.00
_cell.angle_beta   90.00
_cell.angle_gamma   90.00
#
_symmetry.space_group_name_H-M   'P 1'
#
loop_
_entity.id
_entity.type
_entity.pdbx_description
1 polymer ?
#
loop_
_entity_poly.entity_id
_entity_poly.type
_entity_poly.pdbx_seq_one_letter_code
_entity_poly.pdbx_strand_id
1 'polypeptide(L)'
;AAERLLDETNAWLGIHPLEAWPVVGTPDSEQRFVAYSQWLTASGAPADVVQELSARQRRRSRHFTEQRVTRELEDGAYLPLPGRKLRVVWTPGHTAGHICIADEDHEILFTGDHVLPTIHPNIGAFADRPDADTLGGYLASLEKLAPWGEYQICPGHEYHFRGLAERSAQLRARLAGRLEEVAAARAAQPDATPWEITAGLRWRRGWDALENTDREDALAATRAHLNHIDHTDPTKSAN
;
A
#
# COMPACT_ATOMS: atom_id res chain seq x y z
N ALA A 1 9.67 9.33 -17.70
CA ALA A 1 8.51 9.94 -18.42
C ALA A 1 8.14 11.28 -17.78
N ALA A 2 7.94 11.37 -16.45
CA ALA A 2 7.52 12.60 -15.78
C ALA A 2 8.52 13.75 -15.96
N GLU A 3 9.82 13.53 -15.78
CA GLU A 3 10.87 14.53 -15.97
C GLU A 3 10.78 15.21 -17.35
N ARG A 4 10.66 14.41 -18.40
CA ARG A 4 10.54 14.93 -19.77
C ARG A 4 9.31 15.83 -19.92
N LEU A 5 8.19 15.46 -19.30
CA LEU A 5 6.97 16.27 -19.33
C LEU A 5 7.17 17.61 -18.59
N LEU A 6 7.84 17.59 -17.45
CA LEU A 6 8.18 18.79 -16.67
C LEU A 6 9.14 19.71 -17.43
N ASP A 7 10.07 19.16 -18.21
CA ASP A 7 11.06 19.93 -18.97
C ASP A 7 10.48 20.53 -20.28
N GLU A 8 9.57 19.79 -20.93
CA GLU A 8 8.96 20.19 -22.21
C GLU A 8 7.69 21.03 -22.05
N THR A 9 7.14 21.13 -20.83
CA THR A 9 5.87 21.84 -20.58
C THR A 9 5.93 22.65 -19.28
N ASN A 10 4.89 23.44 -19.01
CA ASN A 10 4.67 24.08 -17.72
C ASN A 10 3.92 23.18 -16.73
N ALA A 11 3.99 21.86 -16.90
CA ALA A 11 3.37 20.91 -15.99
C ALA A 11 4.03 20.94 -14.60
N TRP A 12 3.30 20.49 -13.63
CA TRP A 12 3.81 20.27 -12.27
C TRP A 12 3.59 18.82 -11.86
N LEU A 13 4.43 18.33 -10.97
CA LEU A 13 4.30 17.02 -10.35
C LEU A 13 3.94 17.19 -8.88
N GLY A 14 2.75 16.72 -8.51
CA GLY A 14 2.28 16.72 -7.13
C GLY A 14 2.21 15.33 -6.54
N ILE A 15 2.66 15.20 -5.30
CA ILE A 15 2.53 13.97 -4.51
C ILE A 15 2.14 14.33 -3.07
N HIS A 16 1.58 13.37 -2.34
CA HIS A 16 1.42 13.49 -0.90
C HIS A 16 2.80 13.40 -0.20
N PRO A 17 3.08 14.16 0.88
CA PRO A 17 4.40 14.15 1.55
C PRO A 17 4.88 12.75 1.95
N LEU A 18 3.96 11.87 2.34
CA LEU A 18 4.28 10.48 2.71
C LEU A 18 4.56 9.55 1.52
N GLU A 19 4.38 10.01 0.26
CA GLU A 19 4.67 9.28 -0.98
C GLU A 19 6.05 9.63 -1.56
N ALA A 20 6.78 10.54 -0.94
CA ALA A 20 8.08 11.01 -1.43
C ALA A 20 9.13 9.88 -1.60
N TRP A 21 8.94 8.76 -0.88
CA TRP A 21 9.90 7.68 -0.87
C TRP A 21 10.09 6.95 -2.22
N PRO A 22 9.07 6.51 -2.98
CA PRO A 22 9.27 5.80 -4.24
C PRO A 22 9.67 6.71 -5.41
N VAL A 23 9.40 7.99 -5.33
CA VAL A 23 9.53 8.95 -6.43
C VAL A 23 10.84 9.73 -6.37
N VAL A 24 11.33 10.04 -5.18
CA VAL A 24 12.55 10.81 -4.97
C VAL A 24 13.70 9.86 -4.66
N GLY A 25 14.67 9.75 -5.55
CA GLY A 25 15.94 9.07 -5.30
C GLY A 25 16.66 9.78 -4.15
N THR A 26 16.55 9.23 -2.94
CA THR A 26 17.20 9.86 -1.79
C THR A 26 18.67 9.46 -1.70
N PRO A 27 19.54 10.31 -1.12
CA PRO A 27 20.92 9.99 -0.77
C PRO A 27 21.04 8.72 0.12
N ASP A 28 19.96 8.35 0.81
CA ASP A 28 19.90 7.25 1.77
C ASP A 28 19.51 5.90 1.16
N SER A 29 19.69 5.71 -0.14
CA SER A 29 19.34 4.43 -0.81
C SER A 29 19.99 3.21 -0.15
N GLU A 30 21.23 3.34 0.34
CA GLU A 30 21.91 2.24 1.03
C GLU A 30 21.29 1.93 2.40
N GLN A 31 20.87 2.93 3.16
CA GLN A 31 20.16 2.72 4.43
C GLN A 31 18.84 1.98 4.22
N ARG A 32 18.15 2.27 3.12
CA ARG A 32 16.91 1.57 2.77
C ARG A 32 17.13 0.11 2.39
N PHE A 33 18.21 -0.20 1.66
CA PHE A 33 18.55 -1.59 1.38
C PHE A 33 18.91 -2.35 2.65
N VAL A 34 19.59 -1.71 3.58
CA VAL A 34 19.87 -2.28 4.90
C VAL A 34 18.56 -2.50 5.67
N ALA A 35 17.68 -1.49 5.74
CA ALA A 35 16.39 -1.61 6.42
C ALA A 35 15.52 -2.70 5.81
N TYR A 36 15.47 -2.80 4.48
CA TYR A 36 14.74 -3.85 3.78
C TYR A 36 15.27 -5.25 4.10
N SER A 37 16.58 -5.43 4.04
CA SER A 37 17.24 -6.70 4.37
C SER A 37 17.02 -7.09 5.85
N GLN A 38 17.10 -6.11 6.77
CA GLN A 38 16.80 -6.31 8.19
C GLN A 38 15.34 -6.68 8.43
N TRP A 39 14.41 -6.04 7.72
CA TRP A 39 12.98 -6.34 7.80
C TRP A 39 12.67 -7.78 7.38
N LEU A 40 13.26 -8.27 6.27
CA LEU A 40 13.13 -9.66 5.83
C LEU A 40 13.70 -10.62 6.88
N THR A 41 14.89 -10.34 7.40
CA THR A 41 15.56 -11.15 8.42
C THR A 41 14.74 -11.19 9.72
N ALA A 42 14.29 -10.04 10.22
CA ALA A 42 13.45 -9.94 11.40
C ALA A 42 12.08 -10.61 11.24
N SER A 43 11.63 -10.76 9.99
CA SER A 43 10.41 -11.52 9.67
C SER A 43 10.64 -13.03 9.60
N GLY A 44 11.87 -13.53 9.75
CA GLY A 44 12.21 -14.94 9.73
C GLY A 44 12.41 -15.52 8.32
N ALA A 45 12.61 -14.67 7.30
CA ALA A 45 12.89 -15.15 5.95
C ALA A 45 14.24 -15.89 5.89
N PRO A 46 14.36 -16.99 5.13
CA PRO A 46 15.62 -17.71 4.93
C PRO A 46 16.72 -16.83 4.32
N ALA A 47 17.98 -17.09 4.69
CA ALA A 47 19.11 -16.24 4.31
C ALA A 47 19.31 -16.12 2.78
N ASP A 48 19.07 -17.17 2.03
CA ASP A 48 19.10 -17.21 0.56
C ASP A 48 18.00 -16.34 -0.05
N VAL A 49 16.80 -16.37 0.50
CA VAL A 49 15.67 -15.51 0.10
C VAL A 49 15.99 -14.03 0.38
N VAL A 50 16.52 -13.73 1.58
CA VAL A 50 16.94 -12.37 1.94
C VAL A 50 18.00 -11.85 0.95
N GLN A 51 19.00 -12.67 0.61
CA GLN A 51 20.04 -12.31 -0.34
C GLN A 51 19.47 -12.04 -1.75
N GLU A 52 18.61 -12.92 -2.26
CA GLU A 52 18.00 -12.81 -3.58
C GLU A 52 17.14 -11.54 -3.71
N LEU A 53 16.20 -11.36 -2.77
CA LEU A 53 15.28 -10.22 -2.77
C LEU A 53 16.02 -8.88 -2.59
N SER A 54 17.01 -8.83 -1.70
CA SER A 54 17.83 -7.65 -1.50
C SER A 54 18.63 -7.29 -2.76
N ALA A 55 19.21 -8.28 -3.45
CA ALA A 55 19.90 -8.06 -4.71
C ALA A 55 18.95 -7.59 -5.81
N ARG A 56 17.73 -8.13 -5.86
CA ARG A 56 16.68 -7.70 -6.79
C ARG A 56 16.26 -6.26 -6.53
N GLN A 57 16.03 -5.88 -5.28
CA GLN A 57 15.66 -4.52 -4.89
C GLN A 57 16.75 -3.52 -5.31
N ARG A 58 18.03 -3.83 -5.09
CA ARG A 58 19.16 -3.00 -5.56
C ARG A 58 19.20 -2.88 -7.09
N ARG A 59 18.92 -3.95 -7.84
CA ARG A 59 18.85 -3.89 -9.32
C ARG A 59 17.70 -3.02 -9.77
N ARG A 60 16.52 -3.17 -9.19
CA ARG A 60 15.32 -2.40 -9.54
C ARG A 60 15.53 -0.91 -9.28
N SER A 61 16.12 -0.54 -8.16
CA SER A 61 16.33 0.86 -7.78
C SER A 61 17.26 1.63 -8.73
N ARG A 62 18.16 0.94 -9.47
CA ARG A 62 19.03 1.58 -10.48
C ARG A 62 18.27 2.18 -11.66
N HIS A 63 17.00 1.78 -11.84
CA HIS A 63 16.13 2.29 -12.90
C HIS A 63 15.23 3.44 -12.43
N PHE A 64 15.25 3.76 -11.14
CA PHE A 64 14.53 4.92 -10.61
C PHE A 64 15.44 6.14 -10.70
N THR A 65 14.97 7.15 -11.42
CA THR A 65 15.58 8.48 -11.43
C THR A 65 14.87 9.34 -10.37
N GLU A 66 15.63 10.19 -9.71
CA GLU A 66 15.09 11.23 -8.85
C GLU A 66 14.09 12.06 -9.65
N GLN A 67 12.89 12.23 -9.12
CA GLN A 67 11.85 13.00 -9.77
C GLN A 67 11.66 14.33 -9.04
N ARG A 68 11.60 15.41 -9.81
CA ARG A 68 11.38 16.76 -9.28
C ARG A 68 9.93 16.95 -8.88
N VAL A 69 9.61 16.68 -7.62
CA VAL A 69 8.32 17.02 -7.03
C VAL A 69 8.24 18.55 -6.91
N THR A 70 7.18 19.12 -7.44
CA THR A 70 7.00 20.58 -7.46
C THR A 70 5.88 21.03 -6.55
N ARG A 71 5.03 20.12 -6.07
CA ARG A 71 3.93 20.42 -5.15
C ARG A 71 3.68 19.27 -4.18
N GLU A 72 3.43 19.63 -2.95
CA GLU A 72 2.86 18.71 -1.95
C GLU A 72 1.34 18.76 -2.01
N LEU A 73 0.71 17.59 -1.98
CA LEU A 73 -0.74 17.42 -2.04
C LEU A 73 -1.25 16.94 -0.68
N GLU A 74 -1.82 17.84 0.08
CA GLU A 74 -2.40 17.55 1.39
C GLU A 74 -3.87 17.14 1.29
N ASP A 75 -4.32 16.41 2.30
CA ASP A 75 -5.72 16.00 2.42
C ASP A 75 -6.68 17.18 2.41
N GLY A 76 -7.74 17.08 1.63
CA GLY A 76 -8.77 18.12 1.49
C GLY A 76 -8.38 19.31 0.61
N ALA A 77 -7.12 19.41 0.17
CA ALA A 77 -6.69 20.47 -0.74
C ALA A 77 -7.34 20.33 -2.12
N TYR A 78 -7.50 21.46 -2.80
CA TYR A 78 -7.92 21.47 -4.21
C TYR A 78 -6.72 21.64 -5.13
N LEU A 79 -6.70 20.83 -6.22
CA LEU A 79 -5.66 20.97 -7.24
C LEU A 79 -5.79 22.33 -7.94
N PRO A 80 -4.67 23.00 -8.24
CA PRO A 80 -4.68 24.34 -8.85
C PRO A 80 -4.96 24.26 -10.36
N LEU A 81 -6.14 23.77 -10.71
CA LEU A 81 -6.63 23.68 -12.09
C LEU A 81 -7.81 24.62 -12.27
N PRO A 82 -7.63 25.73 -13.03
CA PRO A 82 -8.70 26.71 -13.24
C PRO A 82 -9.97 26.06 -13.80
N GLY A 83 -11.12 26.37 -13.21
CA GLY A 83 -12.42 25.89 -13.66
C GLY A 83 -12.72 24.42 -13.29
N ARG A 84 -11.92 23.79 -12.42
CA ARG A 84 -12.13 22.41 -11.95
C ARG A 84 -12.00 22.31 -10.43
N LYS A 85 -12.94 21.62 -9.80
CA LYS A 85 -12.92 21.33 -8.35
C LYS A 85 -12.42 19.90 -8.12
N LEU A 86 -11.13 19.72 -8.24
CA LEU A 86 -10.45 18.44 -8.01
C LEU A 86 -9.91 18.39 -6.58
N ARG A 87 -10.59 17.69 -5.70
CA ARG A 87 -10.24 17.58 -4.28
C ARG A 87 -9.31 16.39 -4.03
N VAL A 88 -8.24 16.63 -3.32
CA VAL A 88 -7.33 15.59 -2.81
C VAL A 88 -7.98 14.90 -1.61
N VAL A 89 -8.00 13.58 -1.62
CA VAL A 89 -8.44 12.75 -0.51
C VAL A 89 -7.30 11.81 -0.16
N TRP A 90 -6.62 12.04 0.96
CA TRP A 90 -5.56 11.15 1.41
C TRP A 90 -6.16 9.82 1.89
N THR A 91 -5.73 8.73 1.28
CA THR A 91 -6.26 7.37 1.47
C THR A 91 -5.12 6.38 1.68
N PRO A 92 -4.44 6.42 2.85
CA PRO A 92 -3.33 5.52 3.14
C PRO A 92 -3.78 4.06 3.18
N GLY A 93 -2.84 3.14 2.86
CA GLY A 93 -3.05 1.69 2.91
C GLY A 93 -2.28 0.96 1.82
N HIS A 94 -2.59 1.20 0.53
CA HIS A 94 -1.79 0.66 -0.59
C HIS A 94 -0.35 1.21 -0.55
N THR A 95 -0.23 2.52 -0.39
CA THR A 95 0.99 3.20 0.04
C THR A 95 0.66 4.17 1.18
N ALA A 96 1.68 4.66 1.88
CA ALA A 96 1.48 5.60 2.99
C ALA A 96 0.96 6.97 2.52
N GLY A 97 1.37 7.39 1.34
CA GLY A 97 0.98 8.67 0.72
C GLY A 97 -0.08 8.52 -0.36
N HIS A 98 -0.74 7.37 -0.49
CA HIS A 98 -1.78 7.19 -1.51
C HIS A 98 -2.86 8.25 -1.38
N ILE A 99 -3.29 8.81 -2.52
CA ILE A 99 -4.40 9.75 -2.60
C ILE A 99 -5.42 9.30 -3.65
N CYS A 100 -6.68 9.56 -3.36
CA CYS A 100 -7.74 9.63 -4.36
C CYS A 100 -7.96 11.09 -4.77
N ILE A 101 -8.52 11.31 -5.96
CA ILE A 101 -8.90 12.65 -6.43
C ILE A 101 -10.39 12.64 -6.76
N ALA A 102 -11.15 13.50 -6.08
CA ALA A 102 -12.57 13.68 -6.35
C ALA A 102 -12.78 14.90 -7.27
N ASP A 103 -13.32 14.66 -8.46
CA ASP A 103 -13.83 15.71 -9.35
C ASP A 103 -15.28 16.00 -8.97
N GLU A 104 -15.46 17.05 -8.17
CA GLU A 104 -16.76 17.41 -7.62
C GLU A 104 -17.72 18.00 -8.68
N ASP A 105 -17.18 18.54 -9.76
CA ASP A 105 -17.99 19.13 -10.84
C ASP A 105 -18.56 18.06 -11.80
N HIS A 106 -17.91 16.90 -11.90
CA HIS A 106 -18.30 15.82 -12.84
C HIS A 106 -18.67 14.52 -12.15
N GLU A 107 -18.70 14.48 -10.82
CA GLU A 107 -19.01 13.27 -10.04
C GLU A 107 -18.12 12.08 -10.42
N ILE A 108 -16.78 12.33 -10.52
CA ILE A 108 -15.78 11.32 -10.82
C ILE A 108 -14.83 11.20 -9.62
N LEU A 109 -14.57 9.96 -9.20
CA LEU A 109 -13.57 9.66 -8.18
C LEU A 109 -12.44 8.82 -8.81
N PHE A 110 -11.26 9.40 -8.90
CA PHE A 110 -10.03 8.70 -9.27
C PHE A 110 -9.49 8.01 -8.02
N THR A 111 -9.49 6.68 -8.01
CA THR A 111 -9.14 5.89 -6.83
C THR A 111 -7.74 5.31 -6.88
N GLY A 112 -6.96 5.54 -7.96
CA GLY A 112 -5.65 4.90 -8.10
C GLY A 112 -5.74 3.41 -7.82
N ASP A 113 -4.85 2.91 -6.98
CA ASP A 113 -4.83 1.49 -6.59
C ASP A 113 -5.53 1.21 -5.25
N HIS A 114 -6.31 2.18 -4.73
CA HIS A 114 -7.01 2.01 -3.46
C HIS A 114 -8.29 1.18 -3.59
N VAL A 115 -9.11 1.43 -4.64
CA VAL A 115 -10.31 0.65 -4.93
C VAL A 115 -10.31 0.26 -6.40
N LEU A 116 -10.17 -1.03 -6.66
CA LEU A 116 -10.12 -1.64 -7.98
C LEU A 116 -11.38 -2.50 -8.22
N PRO A 117 -11.91 -2.60 -9.46
CA PRO A 117 -13.22 -3.21 -9.69
C PRO A 117 -13.27 -4.70 -9.38
N THR A 118 -12.26 -5.48 -9.74
CA THR A 118 -12.27 -6.94 -9.53
C THR A 118 -11.07 -7.45 -8.74
N ILE A 119 -9.87 -6.95 -9.03
CA ILE A 119 -8.67 -7.32 -8.29
C ILE A 119 -8.62 -6.61 -6.91
N HIS A 120 -7.74 -7.09 -6.05
CA HIS A 120 -7.58 -6.54 -4.70
C HIS A 120 -6.29 -5.73 -4.66
N PRO A 121 -6.34 -4.53 -4.07
CA PRO A 121 -5.13 -3.77 -3.85
C PRO A 121 -4.17 -4.55 -2.94
N ASN A 122 -2.88 -4.42 -3.19
CA ASN A 122 -1.86 -4.94 -2.30
C ASN A 122 -1.77 -4.03 -1.06
N ILE A 123 -2.09 -4.58 0.11
CA ILE A 123 -1.96 -3.90 1.40
C ILE A 123 -0.89 -4.66 2.18
N GLY A 124 0.27 -4.05 2.31
CA GLY A 124 1.43 -4.66 2.93
C GLY A 124 2.09 -3.78 4.00
N ALA A 125 2.88 -4.40 4.87
CA ALA A 125 3.79 -3.68 5.75
C ALA A 125 5.02 -3.24 4.94
N PHE A 126 5.52 -2.05 5.24
CA PHE A 126 6.67 -1.46 4.57
C PHE A 126 7.92 -1.56 5.45
N ALA A 127 9.06 -1.83 4.83
CA ALA A 127 10.33 -1.99 5.55
C ALA A 127 10.81 -0.71 6.26
N ASP A 128 10.43 0.46 5.77
CA ASP A 128 10.72 1.78 6.38
C ASP A 128 9.76 2.14 7.52
N ARG A 129 8.65 1.42 7.64
CA ARG A 129 7.62 1.58 8.69
C ARG A 129 7.11 0.20 9.12
N PRO A 130 7.99 -0.65 9.68
CA PRO A 130 7.71 -2.06 9.90
C PRO A 130 6.52 -2.32 10.84
N ASP A 131 6.24 -1.37 11.73
CA ASP A 131 5.21 -1.49 12.77
C ASP A 131 3.95 -0.65 12.45
N ALA A 132 3.86 -0.01 11.28
CA ALA A 132 2.69 0.79 10.92
C ALA A 132 1.44 -0.08 10.74
N ASP A 133 0.29 0.42 11.20
CA ASP A 133 -1.02 -0.20 10.94
C ASP A 133 -1.55 0.19 9.56
N THR A 134 -0.94 -0.37 8.52
CA THR A 134 -1.33 -0.11 7.13
C THR A 134 -2.72 -0.65 6.80
N LEU A 135 -3.11 -1.78 7.41
CA LEU A 135 -4.44 -2.35 7.22
C LEU A 135 -5.53 -1.50 7.87
N GLY A 136 -5.32 -1.02 9.11
CA GLY A 136 -6.23 -0.09 9.75
C GLY A 136 -6.37 1.22 8.99
N GLY A 137 -5.26 1.78 8.50
CA GLY A 137 -5.26 2.94 7.62
C GLY A 137 -6.08 2.73 6.34
N TYR A 138 -5.93 1.56 5.70
CA TYR A 138 -6.72 1.20 4.52
C TYR A 138 -8.22 1.09 4.82
N LEU A 139 -8.59 0.42 5.91
CA LEU A 139 -9.99 0.27 6.33
C LEU A 139 -10.65 1.62 6.63
N ALA A 140 -9.93 2.51 7.33
CA ALA A 140 -10.38 3.87 7.59
C ALA A 140 -10.51 4.69 6.29
N SER A 141 -9.60 4.50 5.34
CA SER A 141 -9.66 5.15 4.03
C SER A 141 -10.87 4.72 3.21
N LEU A 142 -11.26 3.44 3.25
CA LEU A 142 -12.50 2.97 2.61
C LEU A 142 -13.75 3.65 3.20
N GLU A 143 -13.76 3.90 4.52
CA GLU A 143 -14.87 4.65 5.17
C GLU A 143 -14.89 6.11 4.75
N LYS A 144 -13.71 6.73 4.70
CA LYS A 144 -13.54 8.12 4.30
C LYS A 144 -14.06 8.39 2.89
N LEU A 145 -14.04 7.41 1.99
CA LEU A 145 -14.56 7.55 0.63
C LEU A 145 -16.09 7.46 0.51
N ALA A 146 -16.82 7.13 1.58
CA ALA A 146 -18.28 7.00 1.55
C ALA A 146 -19.05 8.21 0.96
N PRO A 147 -18.63 9.49 1.18
CA PRO A 147 -19.31 10.65 0.59
C PRO A 147 -19.36 10.65 -0.94
N TRP A 148 -18.46 9.93 -1.61
CA TRP A 148 -18.38 9.83 -3.07
C TRP A 148 -18.99 8.51 -3.62
N GLY A 149 -19.88 7.88 -2.85
CA GLY A 149 -20.47 6.56 -3.18
C GLY A 149 -21.17 6.49 -4.51
N GLU A 150 -21.79 7.60 -4.94
CA GLU A 150 -22.56 7.68 -6.21
C GLU A 150 -21.69 8.11 -7.41
N TYR A 151 -20.43 8.47 -7.19
CA TYR A 151 -19.53 8.92 -8.24
C TYR A 151 -19.16 7.78 -9.22
N GLN A 152 -18.80 8.17 -10.43
CA GLN A 152 -18.13 7.28 -11.36
C GLN A 152 -16.71 7.00 -10.83
N ILE A 153 -16.38 5.75 -10.59
CA ILE A 153 -15.07 5.34 -10.09
C ILE A 153 -14.12 5.11 -11.27
N CYS A 154 -12.98 5.80 -11.25
CA CYS A 154 -11.90 5.69 -12.22
C CYS A 154 -10.66 5.16 -11.51
N PRO A 155 -10.42 3.83 -11.49
CA PRO A 155 -9.28 3.21 -10.82
C PRO A 155 -8.00 3.30 -11.65
N GLY A 156 -6.85 2.98 -11.02
CA GLY A 156 -5.54 2.89 -11.67
C GLY A 156 -5.43 1.71 -12.63
N HIS A 157 -6.23 0.67 -12.44
CA HIS A 157 -6.25 -0.56 -13.23
C HIS A 157 -7.66 -1.00 -13.55
N GLU A 158 -7.80 -1.82 -14.60
CA GLU A 158 -9.03 -2.42 -15.11
C GLU A 158 -9.96 -1.37 -15.75
N TYR A 159 -11.22 -1.27 -15.33
CA TYR A 159 -12.24 -0.45 -15.97
C TYR A 159 -12.98 0.46 -14.98
N HIS A 160 -13.59 1.50 -15.50
CA HIS A 160 -14.43 2.41 -14.72
C HIS A 160 -15.71 1.71 -14.28
N PHE A 161 -16.16 1.98 -13.07
CA PHE A 161 -17.36 1.33 -12.52
C PHE A 161 -18.15 2.28 -11.62
N ARG A 162 -19.32 1.83 -11.15
CA ARG A 162 -20.13 2.45 -10.09
C ARG A 162 -20.36 1.44 -8.99
N GLY A 163 -20.86 1.89 -7.83
CA GLY A 163 -21.13 1.02 -6.70
C GLY A 163 -19.94 0.92 -5.73
N LEU A 164 -19.33 2.05 -5.39
CA LEU A 164 -18.23 2.13 -4.43
C LEU A 164 -18.56 1.47 -3.09
N ALA A 165 -19.78 1.68 -2.58
CA ALA A 165 -20.20 1.13 -1.29
C ALA A 165 -20.19 -0.41 -1.29
N GLU A 166 -20.76 -1.02 -2.34
CA GLU A 166 -20.77 -2.48 -2.51
C GLU A 166 -19.34 -3.03 -2.64
N ARG A 167 -18.52 -2.37 -3.46
CA ARG A 167 -17.13 -2.79 -3.65
C ARG A 167 -16.32 -2.67 -2.37
N SER A 168 -16.47 -1.59 -1.61
CA SER A 168 -15.84 -1.40 -0.31
C SER A 168 -16.25 -2.48 0.68
N ALA A 169 -17.52 -2.86 0.71
CA ALA A 169 -18.01 -3.96 1.56
C ALA A 169 -17.36 -5.31 1.20
N GLN A 170 -17.22 -5.62 -0.09
CA GLN A 170 -16.52 -6.83 -0.58
C GLN A 170 -15.04 -6.84 -0.14
N LEU A 171 -14.35 -5.70 -0.28
CA LEU A 171 -12.95 -5.56 0.14
C LEU A 171 -12.79 -5.76 1.65
N ARG A 172 -13.65 -5.14 2.46
CA ARG A 172 -13.68 -5.30 3.92
C ARG A 172 -13.93 -6.75 4.34
N ALA A 173 -14.93 -7.41 3.75
CA ALA A 173 -15.27 -8.79 4.07
C ALA A 173 -14.09 -9.74 3.79
N ARG A 174 -13.41 -9.54 2.67
CA ARG A 174 -12.21 -10.31 2.32
C ARG A 174 -11.07 -10.09 3.32
N LEU A 175 -10.79 -8.83 3.68
CA LEU A 175 -9.73 -8.51 4.64
C LEU A 175 -10.05 -9.05 6.03
N ALA A 176 -11.32 -8.99 6.47
CA ALA A 176 -11.76 -9.57 7.73
C ALA A 176 -11.53 -11.10 7.76
N GLY A 177 -11.92 -11.82 6.70
CA GLY A 177 -11.65 -13.26 6.62
C GLY A 177 -10.16 -13.60 6.65
N ARG A 178 -9.31 -12.78 6.00
CA ARG A 178 -7.85 -12.97 6.06
C ARG A 178 -7.30 -12.64 7.44
N LEU A 179 -7.83 -11.63 8.11
CA LEU A 179 -7.45 -11.25 9.47
C LEU A 179 -7.74 -12.40 10.46
N GLU A 180 -8.92 -13.02 10.36
CA GLU A 180 -9.28 -14.20 11.16
C GLU A 180 -8.31 -15.37 10.92
N GLU A 181 -7.97 -15.64 9.66
CA GLU A 181 -7.02 -16.69 9.28
C GLU A 181 -5.62 -16.45 9.88
N VAL A 182 -5.11 -15.21 9.80
CA VAL A 182 -3.81 -14.83 10.37
C VAL A 182 -3.84 -14.89 11.89
N ALA A 183 -4.91 -14.42 12.54
CA ALA A 183 -5.08 -14.46 13.98
C ALA A 183 -5.10 -15.91 14.50
N ALA A 184 -5.82 -16.79 13.83
CA ALA A 184 -5.87 -18.22 14.16
C ALA A 184 -4.50 -18.91 14.00
N ALA A 185 -3.78 -18.59 12.92
CA ALA A 185 -2.43 -19.14 12.68
C ALA A 185 -1.45 -18.70 13.77
N ARG A 186 -1.47 -17.41 14.16
CA ARG A 186 -0.65 -16.88 15.26
C ARG A 186 -0.99 -17.53 16.61
N ALA A 187 -2.27 -17.69 16.90
CA ALA A 187 -2.71 -18.33 18.15
C ALA A 187 -2.30 -19.80 18.24
N ALA A 188 -2.31 -20.51 17.10
CA ALA A 188 -1.89 -21.91 17.03
C ALA A 188 -0.36 -22.10 17.16
N GLN A 189 0.42 -21.08 16.77
CA GLN A 189 1.88 -21.11 16.78
C GLN A 189 2.44 -19.76 17.32
N PRO A 190 2.38 -19.52 18.64
CA PRO A 190 2.75 -18.23 19.24
C PRO A 190 4.22 -17.83 19.02
N ASP A 191 5.12 -18.81 18.89
CA ASP A 191 6.56 -18.59 18.69
C ASP A 191 6.97 -18.54 17.21
N ALA A 192 6.03 -18.76 16.27
CA ALA A 192 6.32 -18.76 14.86
C ALA A 192 6.66 -17.34 14.37
N THR A 193 7.66 -17.25 13.52
CA THR A 193 8.02 -16.02 12.82
C THR A 193 6.91 -15.60 11.83
N PRO A 194 6.83 -14.33 11.46
CA PRO A 194 5.90 -13.87 10.41
C PRO A 194 6.05 -14.65 9.10
N TRP A 195 7.27 -15.06 8.74
CA TRP A 195 7.53 -15.91 7.57
C TRP A 195 6.88 -17.29 7.69
N GLU A 196 7.05 -17.97 8.84
CA GLU A 196 6.46 -19.26 9.10
C GLU A 196 4.93 -19.20 9.15
N ILE A 197 4.36 -18.17 9.79
CA ILE A 197 2.92 -17.91 9.75
C ILE A 197 2.47 -17.77 8.29
N THR A 198 3.16 -16.94 7.50
CA THR A 198 2.82 -16.71 6.08
C THR A 198 2.87 -18.02 5.29
N ALA A 199 3.90 -18.85 5.49
CA ALA A 199 4.04 -20.12 4.81
C ALA A 199 2.90 -21.12 5.15
N GLY A 200 2.38 -21.06 6.37
CA GLY A 200 1.27 -21.90 6.84
C GLY A 200 -0.11 -21.44 6.38
N LEU A 201 -0.27 -20.23 5.86
CA LEU A 201 -1.56 -19.74 5.38
C LEU A 201 -1.95 -20.36 4.03
N ARG A 202 -3.25 -20.26 3.71
CA ARG A 202 -3.76 -20.75 2.44
C ARG A 202 -3.43 -19.78 1.30
N TRP A 203 -2.70 -20.28 0.31
CA TRP A 203 -2.39 -19.59 -0.94
C TRP A 203 -3.00 -20.33 -2.13
N ARG A 204 -3.50 -19.60 -3.12
CA ARG A 204 -4.22 -20.19 -4.26
C ARG A 204 -3.40 -21.23 -5.03
N ARG A 205 -2.08 -21.03 -5.16
CA ARG A 205 -1.14 -21.92 -5.84
C ARG A 205 -0.40 -22.85 -4.87
N GLY A 206 -0.61 -22.71 -3.54
CA GLY A 206 0.25 -23.29 -2.52
C GLY A 206 1.54 -22.50 -2.34
N TRP A 207 2.09 -22.52 -1.12
CA TRP A 207 3.30 -21.77 -0.75
C TRP A 207 4.53 -22.18 -1.58
N ASP A 208 4.72 -23.49 -1.79
CA ASP A 208 5.90 -24.02 -2.48
C ASP A 208 5.95 -23.65 -3.97
N ALA A 209 4.80 -23.37 -4.56
CA ALA A 209 4.69 -22.94 -5.95
C ALA A 209 4.87 -21.43 -6.15
N LEU A 210 5.03 -20.65 -5.06
CA LEU A 210 5.27 -19.21 -5.15
C LEU A 210 6.75 -18.93 -5.41
N GLU A 211 7.02 -17.97 -6.30
CA GLU A 211 8.36 -17.38 -6.44
C GLU A 211 8.67 -16.49 -5.24
N ASN A 212 9.95 -16.18 -5.00
CA ASN A 212 10.34 -15.37 -3.84
C ASN A 212 9.71 -13.97 -3.84
N THR A 213 9.37 -13.43 -5.00
CA THR A 213 8.64 -12.15 -5.12
C THR A 213 7.19 -12.25 -4.69
N ASP A 214 6.52 -13.35 -5.04
CA ASP A 214 5.15 -13.60 -4.56
C ASP A 214 5.14 -13.88 -3.05
N ARG A 215 6.21 -14.53 -2.54
CA ARG A 215 6.40 -14.77 -1.10
C ARG A 215 6.68 -13.49 -0.34
N GLU A 216 7.41 -12.54 -0.94
CA GLU A 216 7.63 -11.19 -0.39
C GLU A 216 6.30 -10.46 -0.22
N ASP A 217 5.46 -10.44 -1.27
CA ASP A 217 4.14 -9.79 -1.23
C ASP A 217 3.23 -10.47 -0.21
N ALA A 218 3.26 -11.81 -0.14
CA ALA A 218 2.53 -12.58 0.84
C ALA A 218 2.97 -12.27 2.28
N LEU A 219 4.28 -12.16 2.52
CA LEU A 219 4.85 -11.77 3.81
C LEU A 219 4.44 -10.35 4.19
N ALA A 220 4.55 -9.40 3.27
CA ALA A 220 4.16 -8.01 3.51
C ALA A 220 2.68 -7.91 3.89
N ALA A 221 1.80 -8.62 3.18
CA ALA A 221 0.38 -8.69 3.50
C ALA A 221 0.11 -9.33 4.87
N THR A 222 0.79 -10.44 5.20
CA THR A 222 0.65 -11.10 6.51
C THR A 222 1.14 -10.20 7.64
N ARG A 223 2.27 -9.50 7.46
CA ARG A 223 2.79 -8.53 8.43
C ARG A 223 1.80 -7.38 8.66
N ALA A 224 1.15 -6.85 7.62
CA ALA A 224 0.12 -5.82 7.77
C ALA A 224 -1.06 -6.30 8.64
N HIS A 225 -1.48 -7.57 8.48
CA HIS A 225 -2.52 -8.15 9.34
C HIS A 225 -2.04 -8.37 10.78
N LEU A 226 -0.82 -8.85 10.99
CA LEU A 226 -0.23 -9.01 12.32
C LEU A 226 -0.11 -7.67 13.05
N ASN A 227 0.38 -6.63 12.36
CA ASN A 227 0.46 -5.28 12.92
C ASN A 227 -0.93 -4.76 13.32
N HIS A 228 -1.95 -4.96 12.48
CA HIS A 228 -3.32 -4.55 12.80
C HIS A 228 -3.88 -5.27 14.04
N ILE A 229 -3.62 -6.57 14.19
CA ILE A 229 -3.98 -7.33 15.39
C ILE A 229 -3.29 -6.73 16.62
N ASP A 230 -1.99 -6.38 16.51
CA ASP A 230 -1.23 -5.82 17.62
C ASP A 230 -1.70 -4.41 18.01
N HIS A 231 -2.12 -3.58 17.05
CA HIS A 231 -2.68 -2.25 17.30
C HIS A 231 -4.08 -2.28 17.89
N THR A 232 -4.87 -3.31 17.58
CA THR A 232 -6.23 -3.46 18.07
C THR A 232 -6.35 -4.28 19.37
N ASP A 233 -5.24 -4.89 19.81
CA ASP A 233 -5.16 -5.63 21.08
C ASP A 233 -5.14 -4.64 22.26
N PRO A 234 -6.19 -4.59 23.10
CA PRO A 234 -6.27 -3.67 24.22
C PRO A 234 -5.17 -3.91 25.27
N THR A 235 -4.57 -5.10 25.30
CA THR A 235 -3.52 -5.45 26.27
C THR A 235 -2.17 -4.86 25.91
N LYS A 236 -1.95 -4.49 24.65
CA LYS A 236 -0.70 -3.89 24.13
C LYS A 236 -0.73 -2.36 24.07
N SER A 237 -1.91 -1.75 24.10
CA SER A 237 -2.10 -0.28 24.02
C SER A 237 -1.80 0.45 25.34
N ALA A 238 -1.42 -0.24 26.41
CA ALA A 238 -1.26 0.31 27.78
C ALA A 238 0.21 0.48 28.23
N ASN A 239 1.18 0.42 27.31
CA ASN A 239 2.62 0.65 27.65
C ASN A 239 3.21 1.82 26.90
#